data_fb364ff2b345c715c56bedd781e3c73b
#
_entry.id   fb364ff2b345c715c56bedd781e3c73b
#
_cell.length_a   1.000
_cell.length_b   1.000
_cell.length_c   1.000
_cell.angle_alpha   90.00
_cell.angle_beta   90.00
_cell.angle_gamma   90.00
#
_symmetry.space_group_name_H-M   'P 1'
#
loop_
_entity.id
_entity.type
_entity.pdbx_description
1 polymer ?
#
loop_
_entity_poly.entity_id
_entity_poly.type
_entity_poly.pdbx_seq_one_letter_code
_entity_poly.pdbx_strand_id
1 'polypeptide(L)'
;MLLLIRLPAPLHRALYRAAHAIRVKIWRLWRPRLDGVRILALDADERILLVRHSYGSDKWMPPGGGLKSGEDPVAAAVRETLEETGCALVGARLLTVSTEELHGSRNVVRVVRGAARGEPRADGREIVEARFFALDDLPQHMPRGLAEKIRRWAAA
;
A
#
# COMPACT_ATOMS: atom_id res chain seq x y z
N MET A 1 3.49 21.52 19.26
CA MET A 1 4.84 21.16 18.78
C MET A 1 5.12 19.75 19.28
N LEU A 2 4.73 18.72 18.47
CA LEU A 2 4.99 17.31 18.81
C LEU A 2 6.47 17.02 18.59
N LEU A 3 7.18 16.73 19.68
CA LEU A 3 8.55 16.19 19.62
C LEU A 3 8.51 14.90 18.77
N LEU A 4 9.06 14.95 17.57
CA LEU A 4 9.41 13.77 16.79
C LEU A 4 10.57 13.06 17.52
N ILE A 5 10.23 12.21 18.49
CA ILE A 5 11.18 11.30 19.13
C ILE A 5 11.70 10.39 18.02
N ARG A 6 12.96 10.53 17.64
CA ARG A 6 13.67 9.64 16.72
C ARG A 6 13.87 8.30 17.41
N LEU A 7 12.84 7.46 17.42
CA LEU A 7 12.92 6.11 17.95
C LEU A 7 13.75 5.21 17.00
N PRO A 8 14.56 4.31 17.53
CA PRO A 8 15.23 3.29 16.73
C PRO A 8 14.23 2.47 15.90
N ALA A 9 14.62 2.06 14.69
CA ALA A 9 13.75 1.33 13.78
C ALA A 9 13.06 0.09 14.42
N PRO A 10 13.73 -0.75 15.24
CA PRO A 10 13.05 -1.90 15.85
C PRO A 10 11.95 -1.50 16.85
N LEU A 11 12.16 -0.42 17.61
CA LEU A 11 11.15 0.09 18.55
C LEU A 11 9.97 0.71 17.79
N HIS A 12 10.24 1.42 16.71
CA HIS A 12 9.22 1.98 15.84
C HIS A 12 8.34 0.89 15.23
N ARG A 13 8.94 -0.21 14.75
CA ARG A 13 8.21 -1.38 14.24
C ARG A 13 7.36 -2.05 15.31
N ALA A 14 7.86 -2.17 16.55
CA ALA A 14 7.10 -2.73 17.67
C ALA A 14 5.86 -1.88 18.00
N LEU A 15 6.01 -0.55 18.02
CA LEU A 15 4.90 0.38 18.21
C LEU A 15 3.87 0.30 17.09
N TYR A 16 4.29 0.20 15.82
CA TYR A 16 3.38 0.01 14.69
C TYR A 16 2.58 -1.30 14.81
N ARG A 17 3.22 -2.41 15.21
CA ARG A 17 2.52 -3.69 15.42
C ARG A 17 1.47 -3.57 16.52
N ALA A 18 1.82 -2.95 17.64
CA ALA A 18 0.89 -2.75 18.76
C ALA A 18 -0.29 -1.86 18.35
N ALA A 19 -0.01 -0.72 17.73
CA ALA A 19 -1.04 0.20 17.24
C ALA A 19 -1.95 -0.46 16.19
N HIS A 20 -1.38 -1.27 15.29
CA HIS A 20 -2.15 -2.03 14.30
C HIS A 20 -3.07 -3.07 14.99
N ALA A 21 -2.56 -3.84 15.95
CA ALA A 21 -3.35 -4.82 16.68
C ALA A 21 -4.55 -4.19 17.43
N ILE A 22 -4.33 -3.03 18.06
CA ILE A 22 -5.40 -2.25 18.71
C ILE A 22 -6.41 -1.76 17.67
N ARG A 23 -5.95 -1.21 16.56
CA ARG A 23 -6.81 -0.71 15.47
C ARG A 23 -7.68 -1.83 14.88
N VAL A 24 -7.11 -3.02 14.64
CA VAL A 24 -7.86 -4.19 14.16
C VAL A 24 -8.96 -4.60 15.13
N LYS A 25 -8.69 -4.58 16.45
CA LYS A 25 -9.72 -4.87 17.47
C LYS A 25 -10.85 -3.84 17.45
N ILE A 26 -10.51 -2.56 17.33
CA ILE A 26 -11.49 -1.46 17.23
C ILE A 26 -12.32 -1.63 15.96
N TRP A 27 -11.70 -1.93 14.82
CA TRP A 27 -12.42 -2.11 13.54
C TRP A 27 -13.37 -3.31 13.54
N ARG A 28 -13.00 -4.41 14.20
CA ARG A 28 -13.91 -5.56 14.39
C ARG A 28 -15.15 -5.20 15.20
N LEU A 29 -15.01 -4.30 16.17
CA LEU A 29 -16.11 -3.89 17.04
C LEU A 29 -17.02 -2.85 16.39
N TRP A 30 -16.43 -1.85 15.71
CA TRP A 30 -17.16 -0.70 15.17
C TRP A 30 -17.48 -0.81 13.69
N ARG A 31 -16.84 -1.73 12.95
CA ARG A 31 -17.02 -1.97 11.50
C ARG A 31 -17.10 -0.68 10.68
N PRO A 32 -16.17 0.26 10.82
CA PRO A 32 -16.20 1.51 10.07
C PRO A 32 -16.04 1.23 8.58
N ARG A 33 -16.60 2.10 7.74
CA ARG A 33 -16.23 2.13 6.33
C ARG A 33 -14.82 2.67 6.22
N LEU A 34 -13.95 1.93 5.56
CA LEU A 34 -12.59 2.33 5.30
C LEU A 34 -12.47 2.77 3.85
N ASP A 35 -11.83 3.91 3.64
CA ASP A 35 -11.50 4.42 2.32
C ASP A 35 -9.99 4.35 2.14
N GLY A 36 -9.55 3.68 1.08
CA GLY A 36 -8.14 3.47 0.80
C GLY A 36 -7.79 3.62 -0.67
N VAL A 37 -6.50 3.77 -0.93
CA VAL A 37 -5.92 3.74 -2.26
C VAL A 37 -4.96 2.56 -2.38
N ARG A 38 -4.97 1.90 -3.53
CA ARG A 38 -4.01 0.88 -3.93
C ARG A 38 -3.38 1.28 -5.25
N ILE A 39 -2.07 1.15 -5.37
CA ILE A 39 -1.32 1.78 -6.43
C ILE A 39 -0.71 0.73 -7.35
N LEU A 40 -1.12 0.75 -8.61
CA LEU A 40 -0.52 -0.01 -9.68
C LEU A 40 0.60 0.84 -10.32
N ALA A 41 1.75 0.86 -9.67
CA ALA A 41 2.93 1.59 -10.09
C ALA A 41 3.80 0.69 -10.96
N LEU A 42 3.92 1.01 -12.24
CA LEU A 42 4.68 0.23 -13.23
C LEU A 42 5.94 0.98 -13.63
N ASP A 43 7.06 0.28 -13.75
CA ASP A 43 8.29 0.86 -14.30
C ASP A 43 8.29 0.85 -15.84
N ALA A 44 9.44 1.21 -16.45
CA ALA A 44 9.58 1.27 -17.90
C ALA A 44 9.51 -0.11 -18.57
N ASP A 45 9.78 -1.18 -17.84
CA ASP A 45 9.72 -2.57 -18.30
C ASP A 45 8.37 -3.23 -17.95
N GLU A 46 7.33 -2.44 -17.61
CA GLU A 46 6.00 -2.90 -17.20
C GLU A 46 6.02 -3.82 -15.96
N ARG A 47 7.07 -3.72 -15.10
CA ARG A 47 7.14 -4.44 -13.84
C ARG A 47 6.40 -3.67 -12.76
N ILE A 48 5.65 -4.38 -11.92
CA ILE A 48 4.89 -3.77 -10.83
C ILE A 48 5.74 -3.58 -9.58
N LEU A 49 5.62 -2.43 -8.95
CA LEU A 49 6.18 -2.14 -7.64
C LEU A 49 5.32 -2.80 -6.54
N LEU A 50 5.95 -3.64 -5.73
CA LEU A 50 5.32 -4.26 -4.56
C LEU A 50 6.13 -3.95 -3.31
N VAL A 51 5.45 -3.92 -2.18
CA VAL A 51 6.01 -3.66 -0.86
C VAL A 51 5.64 -4.74 0.15
N ARG A 52 6.43 -4.87 1.21
CA ARG A 52 6.12 -5.65 2.41
C ARG A 52 6.15 -4.75 3.62
N HIS A 53 5.09 -4.83 4.42
CA HIS A 53 4.95 -4.03 5.63
C HIS A 53 5.64 -4.68 6.84
N SER A 54 6.05 -3.87 7.80
CA SER A 54 6.60 -4.32 9.08
C SER A 54 5.54 -4.79 10.08
N TYR A 55 4.25 -4.56 9.77
CA TYR A 55 3.09 -4.85 10.61
C TYR A 55 1.96 -5.47 9.78
N GLY A 56 1.00 -6.09 10.45
CA GLY A 56 -0.13 -6.74 9.79
C GLY A 56 0.29 -8.00 9.05
N SER A 57 0.12 -8.01 7.75
CA SER A 57 0.54 -9.12 6.89
C SER A 57 1.94 -8.85 6.33
N ASP A 58 2.81 -9.86 6.37
CA ASP A 58 4.15 -9.85 5.78
C ASP A 58 4.16 -10.16 4.27
N LYS A 59 2.97 -10.22 3.66
CA LYS A 59 2.78 -10.55 2.24
C LYS A 59 3.12 -9.36 1.34
N TRP A 60 3.57 -9.69 0.12
CA TRP A 60 3.76 -8.70 -0.92
C TRP A 60 2.44 -8.11 -1.39
N MET A 61 2.37 -6.79 -1.47
CA MET A 61 1.19 -6.03 -1.88
C MET A 61 1.61 -4.81 -2.69
N PRO A 62 0.76 -4.29 -3.58
CA PRO A 62 0.97 -2.95 -4.14
C PRO A 62 1.03 -1.90 -3.03
N PRO A 63 1.81 -0.84 -3.20
CA PRO A 63 1.80 0.31 -2.28
C PRO A 63 0.38 0.86 -2.10
N GLY A 64 0.13 1.49 -0.97
CA GLY A 64 -1.15 2.13 -0.73
C GLY A 64 -1.42 2.39 0.74
N GLY A 65 -2.44 3.16 1.00
CA GLY A 65 -2.80 3.57 2.36
C GLY A 65 -4.21 4.12 2.45
N GLY A 66 -4.52 4.69 3.60
CA GLY A 66 -5.80 5.33 3.84
C GLY A 66 -5.90 6.70 3.17
N LEU A 67 -7.09 7.05 2.70
CA LEU A 67 -7.41 8.40 2.27
C LEU A 67 -7.64 9.30 3.49
N LYS A 68 -7.06 10.48 3.48
CA LYS A 68 -7.42 11.55 4.40
C LYS A 68 -8.79 12.11 4.03
N SER A 69 -9.48 12.74 4.98
CA SER A 69 -10.79 13.34 4.69
C SER A 69 -10.69 14.37 3.57
N GLY A 70 -11.45 14.16 2.49
CA GLY A 70 -11.46 15.05 1.32
C GLY A 70 -10.23 14.95 0.41
N GLU A 71 -9.32 14.00 0.66
CA GLU A 71 -8.13 13.81 -0.20
C GLU A 71 -8.52 13.18 -1.53
N ASP A 72 -7.99 13.73 -2.62
CA ASP A 72 -8.12 13.13 -3.95
C ASP A 72 -7.33 11.81 -4.01
N PRO A 73 -7.94 10.71 -4.52
CA PRO A 73 -7.27 9.41 -4.59
C PRO A 73 -5.98 9.41 -5.40
N VAL A 74 -5.89 10.21 -6.45
CA VAL A 74 -4.67 10.32 -7.27
C VAL A 74 -3.56 11.03 -6.49
N ALA A 75 -3.90 12.11 -5.78
CA ALA A 75 -2.95 12.80 -4.89
C ALA A 75 -2.47 11.89 -3.76
N ALA A 76 -3.38 11.11 -3.15
CA ALA A 76 -3.02 10.12 -2.14
C ALA A 76 -2.07 9.06 -2.70
N ALA A 77 -2.31 8.56 -3.91
CA ALA A 77 -1.45 7.57 -4.56
C ALA A 77 -0.03 8.11 -4.81
N VAL A 78 0.09 9.35 -5.26
CA VAL A 78 1.39 10.00 -5.45
C VAL A 78 2.14 10.13 -4.12
N ARG A 79 1.45 10.57 -3.07
CA ARG A 79 2.01 10.73 -1.73
C ARG A 79 2.47 9.38 -1.15
N GLU A 80 1.59 8.36 -1.13
CA GLU A 80 1.90 7.03 -0.58
C GLU A 80 3.05 6.34 -1.32
N THR A 81 3.09 6.43 -2.66
CA THR A 81 4.20 5.85 -3.43
C THR A 81 5.54 6.46 -3.02
N LEU A 82 5.59 7.77 -2.86
CA LEU A 82 6.82 8.45 -2.43
C LEU A 82 7.19 8.11 -0.99
N GLU A 83 6.23 8.13 -0.07
CA GLU A 83 6.44 7.86 1.36
C GLU A 83 6.91 6.42 1.60
N GLU A 84 6.27 5.44 0.95
CA GLU A 84 6.55 4.02 1.17
C GLU A 84 7.78 3.51 0.42
N THR A 85 8.08 4.07 -0.76
CA THR A 85 9.07 3.47 -1.67
C THR A 85 10.16 4.41 -2.14
N GLY A 86 10.02 5.71 -1.91
CA GLY A 86 10.91 6.74 -2.45
C GLY A 86 10.78 6.97 -3.96
N CYS A 87 9.90 6.23 -4.66
CA CYS A 87 9.65 6.41 -6.08
C CYS A 87 8.63 7.52 -6.33
N ALA A 88 8.82 8.29 -7.41
CA ALA A 88 7.80 9.20 -7.90
C ALA A 88 6.76 8.44 -8.73
N LEU A 89 5.47 8.75 -8.57
CA LEU A 89 4.39 8.26 -9.41
C LEU A 89 3.98 9.31 -10.43
N VAL A 90 4.17 9.04 -11.71
CA VAL A 90 3.94 9.98 -12.83
C VAL A 90 2.77 9.51 -13.69
N GLY A 91 1.98 10.45 -14.22
CA GLY A 91 0.83 10.14 -15.06
C GLY A 91 -0.24 9.32 -14.31
N ALA A 92 -0.36 9.55 -13.03
CA ALA A 92 -1.30 8.81 -12.17
C ALA A 92 -2.75 9.11 -12.56
N ARG A 93 -3.57 8.05 -12.65
CA ARG A 93 -5.01 8.14 -12.94
C ARG A 93 -5.79 7.09 -12.16
N LEU A 94 -7.02 7.42 -11.79
CA LEU A 94 -7.94 6.45 -11.21
C LEU A 94 -8.29 5.40 -12.26
N LEU A 95 -8.07 4.13 -11.92
CA LEU A 95 -8.38 3.02 -12.81
C LEU A 95 -9.74 2.42 -12.49
N THR A 96 -9.99 2.10 -11.23
CA THR A 96 -11.25 1.47 -10.79
C THR A 96 -11.46 1.65 -9.29
N VAL A 97 -12.68 1.35 -8.85
CA VAL A 97 -13.05 1.30 -7.43
C VAL A 97 -13.45 -0.13 -7.10
N SER A 98 -12.82 -0.71 -6.10
CA SER A 98 -13.08 -2.07 -5.62
C SER A 98 -13.59 -2.03 -4.18
N THR A 99 -14.49 -2.92 -3.83
CA THR A 99 -14.92 -3.12 -2.45
C THR A 99 -14.33 -4.42 -1.93
N GLU A 100 -13.64 -4.36 -0.81
CA GLU A 100 -13.00 -5.50 -0.16
C GLU A 100 -13.44 -5.60 1.30
N GLU A 101 -13.44 -6.81 1.86
CA GLU A 101 -13.58 -6.98 3.31
C GLU A 101 -12.20 -6.94 3.96
N LEU A 102 -12.05 -6.07 4.95
CA LEU A 102 -10.84 -5.98 5.76
C LEU A 102 -11.22 -6.04 7.23
N HIS A 103 -10.79 -7.11 7.92
CA HIS A 103 -11.05 -7.33 9.34
C HIS A 103 -12.55 -7.19 9.74
N GLY A 104 -13.46 -7.63 8.86
CA GLY A 104 -14.92 -7.53 9.08
C GLY A 104 -15.50 -6.15 8.78
N SER A 105 -14.71 -5.21 8.26
CA SER A 105 -15.14 -3.90 7.79
C SER A 105 -15.15 -3.83 6.27
N ARG A 106 -16.13 -3.10 5.72
CA ARG A 106 -16.20 -2.84 4.29
C ARG A 106 -15.17 -1.78 3.91
N ASN A 107 -14.16 -2.17 3.13
CA ASN A 107 -13.12 -1.29 2.63
C ASN A 107 -13.39 -0.94 1.17
N VAL A 108 -13.52 0.34 0.88
CA VAL A 108 -13.62 0.86 -0.50
C VAL A 108 -12.21 1.23 -0.94
N VAL A 109 -11.67 0.49 -1.90
CA VAL A 109 -10.31 0.67 -2.41
C VAL A 109 -10.37 1.30 -3.79
N ARG A 110 -9.74 2.45 -3.93
CA ARG A 110 -9.54 3.13 -5.21
C ARG A 110 -8.21 2.69 -5.78
N VAL A 111 -8.25 2.05 -6.94
CA VAL A 111 -7.03 1.60 -7.64
C VAL A 111 -6.56 2.70 -8.56
N VAL A 112 -5.36 3.19 -8.31
CA VAL A 112 -4.71 4.23 -9.13
C VAL A 112 -3.55 3.61 -9.88
N ARG A 113 -3.45 3.85 -11.20
CA ARG A 113 -2.35 3.42 -12.05
C ARG A 113 -1.47 4.60 -12.40
N GLY A 114 -0.14 4.38 -12.44
CA GLY A 114 0.83 5.37 -12.88
C GLY A 114 2.18 4.75 -13.17
N ALA A 115 3.09 5.53 -13.77
CA ALA A 115 4.46 5.13 -14.01
C ALA A 115 5.32 5.41 -12.78
N ALA A 116 6.01 4.40 -12.26
CA ALA A 116 7.00 4.56 -11.21
C ALA A 116 8.33 5.04 -11.77
N ARG A 117 8.93 6.03 -11.12
CA ARG A 117 10.24 6.58 -11.45
C ARG A 117 11.15 6.55 -10.24
N GLY A 118 12.38 6.08 -10.43
CA GLY A 118 13.38 5.96 -9.38
C GLY A 118 13.59 4.52 -8.92
N GLU A 119 14.57 4.35 -8.05
CA GLU A 119 14.90 3.05 -7.44
C GLU A 119 14.11 2.88 -6.14
N PRO A 120 13.36 1.79 -5.97
CA PRO A 120 12.57 1.58 -4.76
C PRO A 120 13.47 1.37 -3.54
N ARG A 121 13.13 2.07 -2.47
CA ARG A 121 13.83 1.99 -1.17
C ARG A 121 12.82 1.86 -0.06
N ALA A 122 12.92 0.79 0.71
CA ALA A 122 12.16 0.66 1.95
C ALA A 122 12.65 1.66 2.99
N ASP A 123 11.74 2.30 3.72
CA ASP A 123 12.09 3.23 4.81
C ASP A 123 12.62 2.51 6.05
N GLY A 124 12.49 1.18 6.10
CA GLY A 124 12.93 0.33 7.20
C GLY A 124 12.06 0.43 8.45
N ARG A 125 11.03 1.25 8.44
CA ARG A 125 10.09 1.48 9.56
C ARG A 125 8.75 0.84 9.28
N GLU A 126 7.99 1.42 8.35
CA GLU A 126 6.69 0.95 7.91
C GLU A 126 6.84 -0.11 6.82
N ILE A 127 7.74 0.11 5.87
CA ILE A 127 8.06 -0.79 4.78
C ILE A 127 9.40 -1.46 5.04
N VAL A 128 9.46 -2.79 4.97
CA VAL A 128 10.68 -3.58 5.16
C VAL A 128 11.33 -3.97 3.84
N GLU A 129 10.56 -4.08 2.77
CA GLU A 129 11.04 -4.35 1.41
C GLU A 129 10.16 -3.65 0.37
N ALA A 130 10.81 -3.15 -0.69
CA ALA A 130 10.16 -2.61 -1.88
C ALA A 130 10.93 -3.08 -3.12
N ARG A 131 10.23 -3.70 -4.09
CA ARG A 131 10.84 -4.25 -5.31
C ARG A 131 9.89 -4.21 -6.49
N PHE A 132 10.45 -4.18 -7.70
CA PHE A 132 9.72 -4.44 -8.93
C PHE A 132 9.65 -5.93 -9.26
N PHE A 133 8.50 -6.39 -9.74
CA PHE A 133 8.26 -7.76 -10.17
C PHE A 133 7.62 -7.78 -11.56
N ALA A 134 8.04 -8.70 -12.41
CA ALA A 134 7.36 -8.93 -13.68
C ALA A 134 5.93 -9.45 -13.44
N LEU A 135 4.97 -9.04 -14.26
CA LEU A 135 3.57 -9.42 -14.08
C LEU A 135 3.31 -10.93 -14.27
N ASP A 136 4.16 -11.60 -15.02
CA ASP A 136 4.14 -13.05 -15.23
C ASP A 136 4.91 -13.82 -14.14
N ASP A 137 5.77 -13.14 -13.37
CA ASP A 137 6.57 -13.71 -12.27
C ASP A 137 6.32 -12.98 -10.93
N LEU A 138 5.06 -12.88 -10.54
CA LEU A 138 4.67 -12.29 -9.25
C LEU A 138 5.05 -13.22 -8.09
N PRO A 139 5.43 -12.68 -6.92
CA PRO A 139 5.82 -13.50 -5.78
C PRO A 139 4.66 -14.36 -5.28
N GLN A 140 4.97 -15.59 -4.84
CA GLN A 140 3.94 -16.51 -4.32
C GLN A 140 3.35 -16.03 -2.99
N HIS A 141 4.13 -15.34 -2.18
CA HIS A 141 3.72 -14.84 -0.85
C HIS A 141 2.91 -13.55 -0.97
N MET A 142 1.72 -13.66 -1.54
CA MET A 142 0.74 -12.59 -1.72
C MET A 142 -0.61 -12.95 -1.10
N PRO A 143 -1.50 -11.99 -0.81
CA PRO A 143 -2.89 -12.27 -0.49
C PRO A 143 -3.58 -13.07 -1.60
N ARG A 144 -4.44 -14.03 -1.21
CA ARG A 144 -5.16 -14.89 -2.16
C ARG A 144 -5.92 -14.05 -3.19
N GLY A 145 -5.77 -14.38 -4.47
CA GLY A 145 -6.44 -13.72 -5.59
C GLY A 145 -5.91 -12.35 -5.96
N LEU A 146 -4.93 -11.80 -5.22
CA LEU A 146 -4.40 -10.47 -5.53
C LEU A 146 -3.57 -10.46 -6.82
N ALA A 147 -2.78 -11.51 -7.09
CA ALA A 147 -2.00 -11.62 -8.30
C ALA A 147 -2.87 -11.56 -9.57
N GLU A 148 -4.01 -12.25 -9.57
CA GLU A 148 -4.99 -12.21 -10.68
C GLU A 148 -5.63 -10.83 -10.83
N LYS A 149 -5.97 -10.18 -9.72
CA LYS A 149 -6.48 -8.79 -9.74
C LYS A 149 -5.45 -7.83 -10.36
N ILE A 150 -4.17 -7.93 -9.95
CA ILE A 150 -3.09 -7.11 -10.48
C ILE A 150 -2.95 -7.28 -11.98
N ARG A 151 -2.90 -8.52 -12.48
CA ARG A 151 -2.80 -8.77 -13.94
C ARG A 151 -3.99 -8.18 -14.70
N ARG A 152 -5.19 -8.32 -14.16
CA ARG A 152 -6.41 -7.74 -14.74
C ARG A 152 -6.35 -6.21 -14.78
N TRP A 153 -5.91 -5.58 -13.71
CA TRP A 153 -5.75 -4.13 -13.64
C TRP A 153 -4.64 -3.61 -14.57
N ALA A 154 -3.57 -4.37 -14.72
CA ALA A 154 -2.48 -4.00 -15.63
C ALA A 154 -2.88 -4.08 -17.10
N ALA A 155 -3.81 -4.97 -17.44
CA ALA A 155 -4.33 -5.13 -18.80
C ALA A 155 -5.44 -4.12 -19.18
N ALA A 156 -5.96 -3.32 -18.21
CA ALA A 156 -6.98 -2.30 -18.43
C ALA A 156 -6.34 -0.93 -18.73
#